data_48a39dbe2ab75860d68255352f6e2211
#
_entry.id   48a39dbe2ab75860d68255352f6e2211
#
_cell.length_a   1.000
_cell.length_b   1.000
_cell.length_c   1.000
_cell.angle_alpha   90.00
_cell.angle_beta   90.00
_cell.angle_gamma   90.00
#
_symmetry.space_group_name_H-M   'P 1'
#
loop_
_entity.id
_entity.type
_entity.pdbx_description
1 polymer ?
#
loop_
_entity_poly.entity_id
_entity_poly.type
_entity_poly.pdbx_seq_one_letter_code
_entity_poly.pdbx_strand_id
1 'polypeptide(L)'
;MSRLAEGHASMLMTLAGWGIGLLAMQGAGLGPREPSVGSGLSPWLLAPGLAFMVWEGTRLFLRLRRKGRGLFVDGYWPLSLGVLVLAAANTGLLLVDRPWSFTSTAICSAEAAPLEACVNPVSLWAVSGAALTAMIVSARLRGYFRLRPVRIRSALRRLMAGSLMGMGAAVIPGGNDGLILFGIPALSPHALPAWIGIVAGIWLALVLMRGLGARVPTIRCENDVCRAGM
;
A
#
# COMPACT_ATOMS: atom_id res chain seq x y z
N MET A 1 -0.41 6.68 -3.68
CA MET A 1 0.29 7.74 -2.91
C MET A 1 1.57 8.24 -3.59
N SER A 2 2.49 7.38 -4.10
CA SER A 2 3.75 7.83 -4.73
C SER A 2 3.57 8.86 -5.86
N ARG A 3 2.62 8.65 -6.77
CA ARG A 3 2.33 9.60 -7.86
C ARG A 3 1.81 10.95 -7.38
N LEU A 4 1.08 11.00 -6.27
CA LEU A 4 0.67 12.25 -5.65
C LEU A 4 1.90 12.99 -5.10
N ALA A 5 2.79 12.28 -4.43
CA ALA A 5 4.04 12.83 -3.92
C ALA A 5 4.97 13.34 -5.02
N GLU A 6 4.87 12.79 -6.25
CA GLU A 6 5.58 13.27 -7.44
C GLU A 6 4.94 14.51 -8.08
N GLY A 7 3.84 15.04 -7.53
CA GLY A 7 3.16 16.25 -8.01
C GLY A 7 2.05 16.01 -9.04
N HIS A 8 1.57 14.78 -9.18
CA HIS A 8 0.45 14.46 -10.05
C HIS A 8 -0.91 14.84 -9.39
N ALA A 9 -1.31 16.09 -9.47
CA ALA A 9 -2.56 16.59 -8.87
C ALA A 9 -3.82 15.78 -9.26
N SER A 10 -3.81 15.16 -10.46
CA SER A 10 -4.91 14.28 -10.89
C SER A 10 -5.10 13.03 -10.01
N MET A 11 -4.13 12.67 -9.16
CA MET A 11 -4.30 11.59 -8.16
C MET A 11 -5.21 11.98 -7.01
N LEU A 12 -5.42 13.27 -6.75
CA LEU A 12 -6.45 13.73 -5.81
C LEU A 12 -7.84 13.27 -6.24
N MET A 13 -8.10 13.18 -7.55
CA MET A 13 -9.35 12.64 -8.08
C MET A 13 -9.50 11.14 -7.76
N THR A 14 -8.40 10.38 -7.74
CA THR A 14 -8.44 8.96 -7.30
C THR A 14 -8.77 8.86 -5.82
N LEU A 15 -8.20 9.72 -4.98
CA LEU A 15 -8.52 9.75 -3.55
C LEU A 15 -9.95 10.18 -3.28
N ALA A 16 -10.43 11.22 -3.98
CA ALA A 16 -11.82 11.66 -3.90
C ALA A 16 -12.78 10.54 -4.33
N GLY A 17 -12.51 9.88 -5.46
CA GLY A 17 -13.27 8.73 -5.92
C GLY A 17 -13.25 7.59 -4.90
N TRP A 18 -12.09 7.29 -4.32
CA TRP A 18 -11.97 6.26 -3.28
C TRP A 18 -12.86 6.57 -2.06
N GLY A 19 -12.85 7.82 -1.58
CA GLY A 19 -13.76 8.25 -0.51
C GLY A 19 -15.24 8.11 -0.89
N ILE A 20 -15.62 8.53 -2.10
CA ILE A 20 -16.98 8.39 -2.61
C ILE A 20 -17.40 6.91 -2.66
N GLY A 21 -16.54 6.02 -3.16
CA GLY A 21 -16.84 4.59 -3.23
C GLY A 21 -17.02 3.97 -1.84
N LEU A 22 -16.18 4.35 -0.88
CA LEU A 22 -16.28 3.90 0.51
C LEU A 22 -17.60 4.36 1.14
N LEU A 23 -17.96 5.64 1.03
CA LEU A 23 -19.19 6.20 1.57
C LEU A 23 -20.43 5.60 0.91
N ALA A 24 -20.41 5.32 -0.39
CA ALA A 24 -21.50 4.68 -1.10
C ALA A 24 -21.78 3.26 -0.56
N MET A 25 -20.74 2.48 -0.29
CA MET A 25 -20.88 1.14 0.29
C MET A 25 -21.34 1.19 1.74
N GLN A 26 -20.89 2.16 2.51
CA GLN A 26 -21.36 2.40 3.86
C GLN A 26 -22.85 2.75 3.88
N GLY A 27 -23.30 3.66 3.00
CA GLY A 27 -24.71 4.01 2.84
C GLY A 27 -25.60 2.84 2.40
N ALA A 28 -25.04 1.85 1.69
CA ALA A 28 -25.72 0.62 1.31
C ALA A 28 -25.72 -0.46 2.43
N GLY A 29 -25.18 -0.17 3.62
CA GLY A 29 -25.05 -1.15 4.71
C GLY A 29 -23.98 -2.21 4.50
N LEU A 30 -23.14 -2.02 3.47
CA LEU A 30 -22.01 -2.89 3.11
C LEU A 30 -20.67 -2.28 3.54
N GLY A 31 -20.69 -1.44 4.57
CA GLY A 31 -19.51 -0.81 5.13
C GLY A 31 -18.49 -1.82 5.67
N PRO A 32 -17.25 -1.37 5.93
CA PRO A 32 -16.19 -2.23 6.44
C PRO A 32 -16.64 -2.83 7.78
N ARG A 33 -16.68 -4.15 7.82
CA ARG A 33 -16.89 -4.90 9.06
C ARG A 33 -15.58 -5.00 9.79
N GLU A 34 -15.64 -5.04 11.12
CA GLU A 34 -14.42 -5.27 11.90
C GLU A 34 -13.69 -6.50 11.38
N PRO A 35 -12.40 -6.38 11.07
CA PRO A 35 -11.62 -7.57 10.85
C PRO A 35 -11.67 -8.34 12.18
N SER A 36 -12.12 -9.57 12.15
CA SER A 36 -11.88 -10.51 13.23
C SER A 36 -10.36 -10.82 13.20
N VAL A 37 -9.58 -9.85 13.59
CA VAL A 37 -8.14 -10.04 13.78
C VAL A 37 -8.06 -10.91 15.02
N GLY A 38 -7.81 -12.19 14.82
CA GLY A 38 -7.44 -13.06 15.92
C GLY A 38 -6.33 -12.34 16.69
N SER A 39 -6.57 -12.09 17.94
CA SER A 39 -5.70 -11.33 18.84
C SER A 39 -4.38 -12.07 19.03
N GLY A 40 -3.48 -11.94 18.11
CA GLY A 40 -2.13 -12.45 18.26
C GLY A 40 -1.48 -12.86 16.94
N LEU A 41 -0.26 -12.38 16.74
CA LEU A 41 0.66 -12.97 15.77
C LEU A 41 0.78 -14.47 16.10
N SER A 42 0.36 -15.33 15.17
CA SER A 42 0.52 -16.76 15.36
C SER A 42 1.99 -17.07 15.61
N PRO A 43 2.36 -17.66 16.76
CA PRO A 43 3.77 -17.97 17.08
C PRO A 43 4.42 -18.88 16.03
N TRP A 44 3.61 -19.65 15.31
CA TRP A 44 4.05 -20.51 14.21
C TRP A 44 4.54 -19.74 12.98
N LEU A 45 4.11 -18.50 12.79
CA LEU A 45 4.58 -17.64 11.70
C LEU A 45 5.66 -16.66 12.14
N LEU A 46 5.76 -16.36 13.44
CA LEU A 46 6.82 -15.50 13.97
C LEU A 46 8.21 -16.09 13.72
N ALA A 47 8.40 -17.38 14.02
CA ALA A 47 9.69 -18.04 13.85
C ALA A 47 10.16 -18.07 12.39
N PRO A 48 9.36 -18.57 11.40
CA PRO A 48 9.76 -18.53 10.00
C PRO A 48 9.86 -17.10 9.44
N GLY A 49 9.02 -16.17 9.89
CA GLY A 49 9.09 -14.77 9.50
C GLY A 49 10.40 -14.11 9.95
N LEU A 50 10.78 -14.28 11.20
CA LEU A 50 12.06 -13.81 11.73
C LEU A 50 13.25 -14.48 11.03
N ALA A 51 13.19 -15.79 10.81
CA ALA A 51 14.23 -16.52 10.08
C ALA A 51 14.39 -15.97 8.65
N PHE A 52 13.28 -15.69 7.95
CA PHE A 52 13.30 -15.09 6.63
C PHE A 52 13.87 -13.66 6.65
N MET A 53 13.50 -12.83 7.63
CA MET A 53 14.06 -11.48 7.80
C MET A 53 15.57 -11.50 8.06
N VAL A 54 16.03 -12.41 8.94
CA VAL A 54 17.47 -12.60 9.21
C VAL A 54 18.20 -13.08 7.95
N TRP A 55 17.62 -14.03 7.24
CA TRP A 55 18.15 -14.53 5.97
C TRP A 55 18.31 -13.42 4.93
N GLU A 56 17.24 -12.68 4.64
CA GLU A 56 17.28 -11.60 3.63
C GLU A 56 18.15 -10.44 4.10
N GLY A 57 18.13 -10.09 5.40
CA GLY A 57 19.02 -9.10 5.97
C GLY A 57 20.50 -9.49 5.81
N THR A 58 20.83 -10.75 6.08
CA THR A 58 22.18 -11.29 5.92
C THR A 58 22.60 -11.30 4.45
N ARG A 59 21.72 -11.75 3.54
CA ARG A 59 21.97 -11.70 2.08
C ARG A 59 22.21 -10.27 1.60
N LEU A 60 21.40 -9.32 2.04
CA LEU A 60 21.53 -7.91 1.69
C LEU A 60 22.86 -7.35 2.21
N PHE A 61 23.19 -7.60 3.48
CA PHE A 61 24.46 -7.19 4.09
C PHE A 61 25.67 -7.74 3.34
N LEU A 62 25.66 -9.05 3.03
CA LEU A 62 26.74 -9.68 2.26
C LEU A 62 26.87 -9.13 0.83
N ARG A 63 25.75 -8.81 0.17
CA ARG A 63 25.76 -8.17 -1.15
C ARG A 63 26.33 -6.76 -1.09
N LEU A 64 25.97 -5.96 -0.11
CA LEU A 64 26.49 -4.61 0.11
C LEU A 64 27.99 -4.65 0.36
N ARG A 65 28.45 -5.58 1.23
CA ARG A 65 29.88 -5.76 1.56
C ARG A 65 30.71 -6.21 0.36
N ARG A 66 30.19 -7.14 -0.47
CA ARG A 66 30.93 -7.67 -1.64
C ARG A 66 31.06 -6.65 -2.78
N LYS A 67 30.09 -5.76 -2.96
CA LYS A 67 30.09 -4.85 -4.12
C LYS A 67 30.79 -3.52 -3.88
N GLY A 68 31.17 -3.19 -2.64
CA GLY A 68 31.78 -1.88 -2.31
C GLY A 68 30.93 -0.68 -2.77
N ARG A 69 29.70 -0.92 -3.21
CA ARG A 69 28.76 0.09 -3.69
C ARG A 69 27.94 0.61 -2.53
N GLY A 70 27.67 1.92 -2.53
CA GLY A 70 26.78 2.52 -1.54
C GLY A 70 25.40 1.85 -1.48
N LEU A 71 24.64 2.16 -0.41
CA LEU A 71 23.28 1.65 -0.19
C LEU A 71 22.32 1.86 -1.37
N PHE A 72 22.68 2.73 -2.32
CA PHE A 72 21.87 3.07 -3.48
C PHE A 72 22.48 2.51 -4.75
N VAL A 73 21.67 1.86 -5.57
CA VAL A 73 22.05 1.39 -6.91
C VAL A 73 21.46 2.39 -7.91
N ASP A 74 22.33 3.12 -8.62
CA ASP A 74 21.93 4.18 -9.58
C ASP A 74 20.96 5.22 -8.97
N GLY A 75 21.14 5.57 -7.70
CA GLY A 75 20.25 6.51 -6.98
C GLY A 75 18.91 5.91 -6.53
N TYR A 76 18.68 4.61 -6.72
CA TYR A 76 17.48 3.91 -6.27
C TYR A 76 17.74 3.02 -5.06
N TRP A 77 16.73 2.91 -4.20
CA TRP A 77 16.75 1.93 -3.12
C TRP A 77 16.59 0.52 -3.69
N PRO A 78 17.41 -0.45 -3.27
CA PRO A 78 17.12 -1.85 -3.53
C PRO A 78 15.75 -2.23 -2.95
N LEU A 79 15.00 -3.03 -3.69
CA LEU A 79 13.66 -3.44 -3.29
C LEU A 79 13.69 -4.16 -1.93
N SER A 80 14.65 -5.07 -1.75
CA SER A 80 14.86 -5.81 -0.50
C SER A 80 15.09 -4.89 0.71
N LEU A 81 15.89 -3.82 0.54
CA LEU A 81 16.11 -2.85 1.61
C LEU A 81 14.84 -2.06 1.92
N GLY A 82 14.10 -1.65 0.90
CA GLY A 82 12.82 -0.95 1.07
C GLY A 82 11.80 -1.79 1.85
N VAL A 83 11.68 -3.07 1.50
CA VAL A 83 10.79 -4.02 2.19
C VAL A 83 11.21 -4.23 3.64
N LEU A 84 12.51 -4.39 3.90
CA LEU A 84 13.05 -4.56 5.27
C LEU A 84 12.76 -3.35 6.16
N VAL A 85 13.01 -2.14 5.66
CA VAL A 85 12.74 -0.90 6.41
C VAL A 85 11.24 -0.74 6.67
N LEU A 86 10.40 -1.03 5.66
CA LEU A 86 8.94 -0.97 5.81
C LEU A 86 8.44 -1.99 6.85
N ALA A 87 8.94 -3.22 6.80
CA ALA A 87 8.58 -4.27 7.75
C ALA A 87 9.00 -3.90 9.18
N ALA A 88 10.23 -3.41 9.36
CA ALA A 88 10.73 -2.96 10.67
C ALA A 88 9.90 -1.79 11.23
N ALA A 89 9.58 -0.79 10.40
CA ALA A 89 8.76 0.34 10.79
C ALA A 89 7.34 -0.09 11.20
N ASN A 90 6.70 -0.96 10.41
CA ASN A 90 5.37 -1.48 10.74
C ASN A 90 5.37 -2.33 12.01
N THR A 91 6.38 -3.18 12.20
CA THR A 91 6.53 -3.97 13.44
C THR A 91 6.73 -3.04 14.64
N GLY A 92 7.55 -2.00 14.50
CA GLY A 92 7.72 -1.00 15.55
C GLY A 92 6.42 -0.29 15.91
N LEU A 93 5.64 0.13 14.93
CA LEU A 93 4.33 0.74 15.14
C LEU A 93 3.34 -0.22 15.83
N LEU A 94 3.32 -1.49 15.41
CA LEU A 94 2.49 -2.52 16.03
C LEU A 94 2.82 -2.74 17.50
N LEU A 95 4.10 -2.66 17.88
CA LEU A 95 4.55 -2.84 19.26
C LEU A 95 4.24 -1.62 20.15
N VAL A 96 4.21 -0.42 19.57
CA VAL A 96 4.05 0.84 20.34
C VAL A 96 2.59 1.25 20.45
N ASP A 97 1.81 1.10 19.39
CA ASP A 97 0.41 1.55 19.35
C ASP A 97 -0.48 0.49 18.67
N ARG A 98 -0.51 0.48 17.34
CA ARG A 98 -1.39 -0.38 16.53
C ARG A 98 -0.88 -0.57 15.11
N PRO A 99 -1.45 -1.56 14.37
CA PRO A 99 -1.23 -1.68 12.94
C PRO A 99 -1.70 -0.40 12.23
N TRP A 100 -0.81 0.18 11.42
CA TRP A 100 -1.11 1.38 10.65
C TRP A 100 -1.18 1.06 9.16
N SER A 101 -2.18 1.65 8.50
CA SER A 101 -2.27 1.72 7.04
C SER A 101 -2.96 3.02 6.62
N PHE A 102 -2.72 3.46 5.38
CA PHE A 102 -3.47 4.60 4.83
C PHE A 102 -4.96 4.31 4.74
N THR A 103 -5.33 3.06 4.46
CA THR A 103 -6.72 2.63 4.38
C THR A 103 -7.40 2.70 5.75
N SER A 104 -6.75 2.24 6.82
CA SER A 104 -7.31 2.34 8.18
C SER A 104 -7.48 3.79 8.62
N THR A 105 -6.51 4.67 8.34
CA THR A 105 -6.63 6.10 8.62
C THR A 105 -7.84 6.72 7.93
N ALA A 106 -8.05 6.38 6.65
CA ALA A 106 -9.15 6.94 5.88
C ALA A 106 -10.53 6.38 6.29
N ILE A 107 -10.60 5.09 6.64
CA ILE A 107 -11.83 4.46 7.17
C ILE A 107 -12.22 5.11 8.50
N CYS A 108 -11.27 5.31 9.40
CA CYS A 108 -11.52 5.99 10.67
C CYS A 108 -11.94 7.46 10.47
N SER A 109 -11.39 8.13 9.44
CA SER A 109 -11.75 9.53 9.14
C SER A 109 -13.16 9.67 8.58
N ALA A 110 -13.64 8.64 7.87
CA ALA A 110 -15.00 8.62 7.32
C ALA A 110 -16.05 8.13 8.33
N GLU A 111 -15.67 7.94 9.61
CA GLU A 111 -16.53 7.33 10.63
C GLU A 111 -17.14 5.99 10.17
N ALA A 112 -16.44 5.34 9.24
CA ALA A 112 -16.91 4.13 8.59
C ALA A 112 -16.58 2.85 9.40
N ALA A 113 -15.94 3.01 10.56
CA ALA A 113 -15.64 1.92 11.48
C ALA A 113 -16.22 2.21 12.87
N PRO A 114 -16.50 1.17 13.68
CA PRO A 114 -16.89 1.35 15.07
C PRO A 114 -15.83 2.16 15.82
N LEU A 115 -16.29 3.02 16.75
CA LEU A 115 -15.43 3.90 17.54
C LEU A 115 -14.28 3.17 18.25
N GLU A 116 -14.47 1.91 18.62
CA GLU A 116 -13.48 1.07 19.28
C GLU A 116 -12.24 0.78 18.39
N ALA A 117 -12.44 0.68 17.07
CA ALA A 117 -11.35 0.48 16.13
C ALA A 117 -10.57 1.77 15.85
N CYS A 118 -11.11 2.94 16.22
CA CYS A 118 -10.54 4.26 15.92
C CYS A 118 -10.17 5.05 17.20
N VAL A 119 -9.78 4.37 18.26
CA VAL A 119 -9.54 4.94 19.60
C VAL A 119 -8.52 6.08 19.65
N ASN A 120 -7.61 6.18 18.69
CA ASN A 120 -6.65 7.29 18.65
C ASN A 120 -6.44 7.80 17.21
N PRO A 121 -7.40 8.58 16.66
CA PRO A 121 -7.30 9.09 15.30
C PRO A 121 -6.09 10.02 15.09
N VAL A 122 -5.60 10.69 16.14
CA VAL A 122 -4.47 11.61 16.05
C VAL A 122 -3.19 10.87 15.67
N SER A 123 -2.92 9.70 16.25
CA SER A 123 -1.74 8.90 15.90
C SER A 123 -1.78 8.41 14.46
N LEU A 124 -2.94 7.96 13.98
CA LEU A 124 -3.14 7.54 12.59
C LEU A 124 -2.86 8.67 11.59
N TRP A 125 -3.38 9.88 11.89
CA TRP A 125 -3.14 11.06 11.06
C TRP A 125 -1.69 11.52 11.11
N ALA A 126 -1.06 11.50 12.30
CA ALA A 126 0.34 11.89 12.46
C ALA A 126 1.27 10.97 11.63
N VAL A 127 1.08 9.64 11.71
CA VAL A 127 1.88 8.68 10.94
C VAL A 127 1.62 8.81 9.45
N SER A 128 0.34 8.97 9.04
CA SER A 128 -0.02 9.19 7.64
C SER A 128 0.58 10.48 7.08
N GLY A 129 0.53 11.56 7.85
CA GLY A 129 1.14 12.85 7.51
C GLY A 129 2.65 12.78 7.40
N ALA A 130 3.31 12.11 8.35
CA ALA A 130 4.76 11.88 8.31
C ALA A 130 5.16 11.06 7.08
N ALA A 131 4.43 9.98 6.76
CA ALA A 131 4.69 9.17 5.58
C ALA A 131 4.51 9.95 4.27
N LEU A 132 3.45 10.74 4.14
CA LEU A 132 3.24 11.61 2.96
C LEU A 132 4.32 12.67 2.83
N THR A 133 4.70 13.31 3.93
CA THR A 133 5.77 14.31 3.95
C THR A 133 7.10 13.69 3.52
N ALA A 134 7.45 12.51 4.06
CA ALA A 134 8.66 11.80 3.68
C ALA A 134 8.67 11.43 2.18
N MET A 135 7.53 11.02 1.63
CA MET A 135 7.41 10.75 0.19
C MET A 135 7.62 12.00 -0.65
N ILE A 136 7.04 13.15 -0.26
CA ILE A 136 7.19 14.43 -0.98
C ILE A 136 8.64 14.91 -0.91
N VAL A 137 9.25 14.87 0.27
CA VAL A 137 10.66 15.24 0.44
C VAL A 137 11.56 14.36 -0.41
N SER A 138 11.36 13.05 -0.38
CA SER A 138 12.12 12.10 -1.22
C SER A 138 11.95 12.39 -2.71
N ALA A 139 10.75 12.69 -3.17
CA ALA A 139 10.50 13.03 -4.58
C ALA A 139 11.17 14.35 -4.98
N ARG A 140 11.19 15.35 -4.09
CA ARG A 140 11.88 16.62 -4.32
C ARG A 140 13.39 16.46 -4.36
N LEU A 141 13.97 15.76 -3.39
CA LEU A 141 15.43 15.51 -3.33
C LEU A 141 15.94 14.77 -4.56
N ARG A 142 15.10 13.92 -5.16
CA ARG A 142 15.43 13.17 -6.40
C ARG A 142 15.10 13.93 -7.68
N GLY A 143 14.55 15.15 -7.62
CA GLY A 143 14.17 15.94 -8.79
C GLY A 143 12.98 15.41 -9.57
N TYR A 144 12.23 14.44 -9.04
CA TYR A 144 11.03 13.87 -9.69
C TYR A 144 9.75 14.67 -9.41
N PHE A 145 9.77 15.60 -8.47
CA PHE A 145 8.61 16.40 -8.13
C PHE A 145 8.33 17.41 -9.25
N ARG A 146 7.24 17.20 -10.00
CA ARG A 146 6.75 18.12 -11.03
C ARG A 146 5.24 18.25 -10.94
N LEU A 147 4.77 19.46 -10.69
CA LEU A 147 3.35 19.76 -10.73
C LEU A 147 2.85 19.62 -12.17
N ARG A 148 1.92 18.69 -12.37
CA ARG A 148 1.30 18.46 -13.69
C ARG A 148 -0.15 18.88 -13.65
N PRO A 149 -0.63 19.67 -14.65
CA PRO A 149 -2.00 20.12 -14.72
C PRO A 149 -2.97 18.93 -14.88
N VAL A 150 -4.15 19.09 -14.31
CA VAL A 150 -5.20 18.08 -14.35
C VAL A 150 -5.94 18.18 -15.67
N ARG A 151 -5.94 17.12 -16.48
CA ARG A 151 -6.77 16.99 -17.68
C ARG A 151 -8.11 16.37 -17.30
N ILE A 152 -9.23 16.99 -17.67
CA ILE A 152 -10.60 16.55 -17.28
C ILE A 152 -10.86 15.08 -17.59
N ARG A 153 -10.52 14.59 -18.80
CA ARG A 153 -10.69 13.17 -19.16
C ARG A 153 -9.88 12.22 -18.26
N SER A 154 -8.69 12.65 -17.83
CA SER A 154 -7.86 11.88 -16.90
C SER A 154 -8.43 11.93 -15.49
N ALA A 155 -8.95 13.08 -15.07
CA ALA A 155 -9.59 13.26 -13.77
C ALA A 155 -10.80 12.35 -13.61
N LEU A 156 -11.70 12.33 -14.60
CA LEU A 156 -12.91 11.51 -14.56
C LEU A 156 -12.59 10.01 -14.53
N ARG A 157 -11.65 9.53 -15.37
CA ARG A 157 -11.19 8.13 -15.31
C ARG A 157 -10.61 7.75 -13.95
N ARG A 158 -9.84 8.66 -13.35
CA ARG A 158 -9.23 8.43 -12.04
C ARG A 158 -10.26 8.47 -10.91
N LEU A 159 -11.27 9.33 -11.03
CA LEU A 159 -12.39 9.36 -10.10
C LEU A 159 -13.15 8.03 -10.11
N MET A 160 -13.54 7.55 -11.30
CA MET A 160 -14.21 6.25 -11.44
C MET A 160 -13.36 5.08 -10.92
N ALA A 161 -12.09 5.03 -11.29
CA ALA A 161 -11.17 4.00 -10.80
C ALA A 161 -11.01 4.06 -9.27
N GLY A 162 -10.93 5.27 -8.72
CA GLY A 162 -10.90 5.49 -7.27
C GLY A 162 -12.17 4.99 -6.60
N SER A 163 -13.35 5.30 -7.15
CA SER A 163 -14.63 4.83 -6.58
C SER A 163 -14.73 3.30 -6.56
N LEU A 164 -14.31 2.63 -7.63
CA LEU A 164 -14.24 1.16 -7.65
C LEU A 164 -13.26 0.61 -6.61
N MET A 165 -12.10 1.27 -6.45
CA MET A 165 -11.15 0.90 -5.39
C MET A 165 -11.73 1.11 -3.99
N GLY A 166 -12.47 2.20 -3.77
CA GLY A 166 -13.12 2.50 -2.49
C GLY A 166 -14.20 1.48 -2.15
N MET A 167 -15.02 1.10 -3.13
CA MET A 167 -15.99 0.01 -2.96
C MET A 167 -15.31 -1.31 -2.62
N GLY A 168 -14.23 -1.67 -3.30
CA GLY A 168 -13.43 -2.85 -2.97
C GLY A 168 -12.84 -2.81 -1.57
N ALA A 169 -12.34 -1.66 -1.13
CA ALA A 169 -11.77 -1.48 0.20
C ALA A 169 -12.83 -1.58 1.32
N ALA A 170 -14.08 -1.25 1.03
CA ALA A 170 -15.19 -1.44 1.98
C ALA A 170 -15.54 -2.93 2.21
N VAL A 171 -15.36 -3.76 1.18
CA VAL A 171 -15.63 -5.20 1.27
C VAL A 171 -14.48 -5.96 1.92
N ILE A 172 -13.25 -5.50 1.71
CA ILE A 172 -12.03 -6.15 2.23
C ILE A 172 -11.59 -5.44 3.51
N PRO A 173 -11.71 -6.06 4.70
CA PRO A 173 -11.28 -5.46 5.96
C PRO A 173 -9.80 -5.05 5.92
N GLY A 174 -9.52 -3.78 6.28
CA GLY A 174 -8.16 -3.22 6.28
C GLY A 174 -7.60 -2.85 4.92
N GLY A 175 -8.33 -3.10 3.80
CA GLY A 175 -7.86 -2.84 2.45
C GLY A 175 -6.67 -3.71 2.06
N ASN A 176 -6.02 -3.38 0.93
CA ASN A 176 -4.91 -4.16 0.39
C ASN A 176 -3.67 -4.12 1.28
N ASP A 177 -3.33 -2.97 1.83
CA ASP A 177 -2.19 -2.76 2.72
C ASP A 177 -2.37 -3.47 4.06
N GLY A 178 -3.53 -3.34 4.70
CA GLY A 178 -3.85 -4.07 5.92
C GLY A 178 -3.89 -5.58 5.72
N LEU A 179 -4.39 -6.04 4.57
CA LEU A 179 -4.45 -7.45 4.23
C LEU A 179 -3.06 -8.09 4.14
N ILE A 180 -2.12 -7.45 3.43
CA ILE A 180 -0.77 -7.98 3.23
C ILE A 180 0.09 -7.86 4.49
N LEU A 181 0.01 -6.71 5.17
CA LEU A 181 0.88 -6.42 6.30
C LEU A 181 0.46 -7.12 7.60
N PHE A 182 -0.84 -7.37 7.75
CA PHE A 182 -1.40 -7.91 9.00
C PHE A 182 -2.28 -9.14 8.78
N GLY A 183 -3.18 -9.13 7.81
CA GLY A 183 -4.15 -10.20 7.59
C GLY A 183 -3.50 -11.54 7.25
N ILE A 184 -2.55 -11.54 6.32
CA ILE A 184 -1.82 -12.76 5.91
C ILE A 184 -0.90 -13.26 7.04
N PRO A 185 -0.05 -12.42 7.67
CA PRO A 185 0.77 -12.85 8.79
C PRO A 185 -0.02 -13.34 10.01
N ALA A 186 -1.21 -12.79 10.24
CA ALA A 186 -2.11 -13.24 11.31
C ALA A 186 -2.90 -14.51 10.95
N LEU A 187 -2.70 -15.09 9.76
CA LEU A 187 -3.48 -16.25 9.25
C LEU A 187 -4.99 -16.02 9.30
N SER A 188 -5.43 -14.79 9.06
CA SER A 188 -6.84 -14.46 9.06
C SER A 188 -7.56 -15.22 7.93
N PRO A 189 -8.67 -15.94 8.20
CA PRO A 189 -9.30 -16.84 7.22
C PRO A 189 -9.74 -16.14 5.93
N HIS A 190 -10.07 -14.85 6.02
CA HIS A 190 -10.47 -14.04 4.86
C HIS A 190 -9.28 -13.49 4.07
N ALA A 191 -8.08 -13.48 4.64
CA ALA A 191 -6.93 -12.79 4.04
C ALA A 191 -6.45 -13.48 2.76
N LEU A 192 -6.33 -14.79 2.77
CA LEU A 192 -5.86 -15.54 1.61
C LEU A 192 -6.85 -15.49 0.43
N PRO A 193 -8.16 -15.75 0.61
CA PRO A 193 -9.14 -15.59 -0.45
C PRO A 193 -9.20 -14.17 -1.02
N ALA A 194 -9.15 -13.14 -0.17
CA ALA A 194 -9.16 -11.75 -0.59
C ALA A 194 -7.92 -11.40 -1.42
N TRP A 195 -6.74 -11.87 -1.00
CA TRP A 195 -5.50 -11.67 -1.74
C TRP A 195 -5.54 -12.34 -3.12
N ILE A 196 -6.00 -13.58 -3.18
CA ILE A 196 -6.20 -14.31 -4.46
C ILE A 196 -7.17 -13.53 -5.35
N GLY A 197 -8.27 -13.01 -4.79
CA GLY A 197 -9.23 -12.19 -5.52
C GLY A 197 -8.61 -10.91 -6.12
N ILE A 198 -7.75 -10.22 -5.35
CA ILE A 198 -7.02 -9.04 -5.84
C ILE A 198 -6.09 -9.42 -6.99
N VAL A 199 -5.30 -10.48 -6.85
CA VAL A 199 -4.36 -10.95 -7.89
C VAL A 199 -5.11 -11.36 -9.15
N ALA A 200 -6.19 -12.13 -9.00
CA ALA A 200 -7.04 -12.56 -10.12
C ALA A 200 -7.69 -11.35 -10.82
N GLY A 201 -8.18 -10.36 -10.06
CA GLY A 201 -8.75 -9.14 -10.60
C GLY A 201 -7.75 -8.31 -11.38
N ILE A 202 -6.52 -8.17 -10.89
CA ILE A 202 -5.44 -7.48 -11.60
C ILE A 202 -5.09 -8.24 -12.88
N TRP A 203 -4.95 -9.55 -12.81
CA TRP A 203 -4.65 -10.38 -13.98
C TRP A 203 -5.74 -10.25 -15.04
N LEU A 204 -7.01 -10.38 -14.66
CA LEU A 204 -8.15 -10.20 -15.56
C LEU A 204 -8.16 -8.82 -16.21
N ALA A 205 -7.93 -7.76 -15.43
CA ALA A 205 -7.86 -6.39 -15.95
C ALA A 205 -6.74 -6.24 -16.99
N LEU A 206 -5.56 -6.83 -16.75
CA LEU A 206 -4.44 -6.81 -17.70
C LEU A 206 -4.75 -7.57 -18.98
N VAL A 207 -5.43 -8.72 -18.89
CA VAL A 207 -5.87 -9.51 -20.06
C VAL A 207 -6.87 -8.71 -20.88
N LEU A 208 -7.88 -8.12 -20.24
CA LEU A 208 -8.88 -7.27 -20.91
C LEU A 208 -8.22 -6.06 -21.58
N MET A 209 -7.31 -5.37 -20.90
CA MET A 209 -6.57 -4.24 -21.48
C MET A 209 -5.79 -4.65 -22.72
N ARG A 210 -5.13 -5.80 -22.71
CA ARG A 210 -4.43 -6.35 -23.89
C ARG A 210 -5.40 -6.65 -25.02
N GLY A 211 -6.52 -7.30 -24.72
CA GLY A 211 -7.57 -7.63 -25.70
C GLY A 211 -8.17 -6.37 -26.36
N LEU A 212 -8.26 -5.27 -25.62
CA LEU A 212 -8.72 -3.97 -26.12
C LEU A 212 -7.61 -3.14 -26.83
N GLY A 213 -6.44 -3.73 -27.06
CA GLY A 213 -5.31 -3.05 -27.71
C GLY A 213 -4.66 -1.94 -26.87
N ALA A 214 -4.93 -1.89 -25.57
CA ALA A 214 -4.29 -0.93 -24.68
C ALA A 214 -2.84 -1.31 -24.40
N ARG A 215 -1.94 -0.32 -24.37
CA ARG A 215 -0.54 -0.55 -24.00
C ARG A 215 -0.44 -0.85 -22.51
N VAL A 216 0.00 -2.06 -22.19
CA VAL A 216 0.27 -2.47 -20.81
C VAL A 216 1.73 -2.16 -20.49
N PRO A 217 2.02 -1.42 -19.41
CA PRO A 217 3.40 -1.14 -19.02
C PRO A 217 4.12 -2.44 -18.65
N THR A 218 5.35 -2.59 -19.12
CA THR A 218 6.23 -3.69 -18.75
C THR A 218 7.07 -3.30 -17.55
N ILE A 219 7.17 -4.19 -16.56
CA ILE A 219 8.07 -4.00 -15.43
C ILE A 219 9.31 -4.84 -15.67
N ARG A 220 10.48 -4.19 -15.67
CA ARG A 220 11.78 -4.87 -15.73
C ARG A 220 12.49 -4.68 -14.39
N CYS A 221 12.89 -5.79 -13.79
CA CYS A 221 13.61 -5.79 -12.54
C CYS A 221 15.02 -6.30 -12.78
N GLU A 222 16.02 -5.47 -12.52
CA GLU A 222 17.44 -5.79 -12.64
C GLU A 222 18.17 -5.35 -11.36
N ASN A 223 19.03 -6.21 -10.83
CA ASN A 223 19.84 -5.92 -9.64
C ASN A 223 19.04 -5.40 -8.44
N ASP A 224 17.87 -6.00 -8.18
CA ASP A 224 16.97 -5.63 -7.08
C ASP A 224 16.34 -4.21 -7.21
N VAL A 225 16.36 -3.65 -8.43
CA VAL A 225 15.69 -2.39 -8.78
C VAL A 225 14.72 -2.65 -9.90
N CYS A 226 13.44 -2.29 -9.68
CA CYS A 226 12.37 -2.47 -10.67
C CYS A 226 12.04 -1.13 -11.35
N ARG A 227 12.02 -1.12 -12.67
CA ARG A 227 11.67 0.06 -13.48
C ARG A 227 10.48 -0.27 -14.39
N ALA A 228 9.52 0.64 -14.48
CA ALA A 228 8.44 0.53 -15.45
C ALA A 228 8.92 1.07 -16.80
N GLY A 229 8.93 0.21 -17.84
CA GLY A 229 9.13 0.59 -19.24
C GLY A 229 7.77 0.84 -19.90
N MET A 230 7.69 1.89 -20.73
CA MET A 230 6.54 2.15 -21.61
C MET A 230 6.85 1.67 -23.03
#